data_bfcea7062af12330a6b9d107f7f65cc2
#
_entry.id   bfcea7062af12330a6b9d107f7f65cc2
#
_cell.length_a   1.000
_cell.length_b   1.000
_cell.length_c   1.000
_cell.angle_alpha   90.00
_cell.angle_beta   90.00
_cell.angle_gamma   90.00
#
_symmetry.space_group_name_H-M   'P 1'
#
loop_
_entity.id
_entity.type
_entity.pdbx_description
1 polymer ?
#
loop_
_entity_poly.entity_id
_entity_poly.type
_entity_poly.pdbx_seq_one_letter_code
_entity_poly.pdbx_strand_id
1 'polypeptide(L)'
;MTSELPHPASPLARAGPPVDHLGIAVASLSVSVPLWERALGTTASEPEVVASQKVRVRFLSAGGTHLEFLEPTAPDATIAKFLEKRGEGLHHVAFHVPDLRAKLSELSAQGARLIDLEPRKGARGRLVAFAHPSAFGGVLTEFVQDAPSGGA
;
A
#
# COMPACT_ATOMS: atom_id res chain seq x y z
N MET A 1 -26.86 -21.67 -24.30
CA MET A 1 -25.96 -22.27 -23.32
C MET A 1 -25.10 -21.17 -22.73
N THR A 2 -25.53 -20.69 -21.58
CA THR A 2 -24.70 -19.83 -20.77
C THR A 2 -23.63 -20.71 -20.16
N SER A 3 -22.41 -20.60 -20.67
CA SER A 3 -21.26 -21.17 -20.01
C SER A 3 -21.08 -20.35 -18.70
N GLU A 4 -21.65 -20.81 -17.63
CA GLU A 4 -21.24 -20.39 -16.31
C GLU A 4 -19.79 -20.82 -16.21
N LEU A 5 -18.89 -19.83 -16.24
CA LEU A 5 -17.54 -20.06 -15.75
C LEU A 5 -17.68 -20.66 -14.36
N PRO A 6 -17.01 -21.76 -14.06
CA PRO A 6 -17.08 -22.32 -12.72
C PRO A 6 -16.65 -21.22 -11.76
N HIS A 7 -17.61 -20.72 -11.05
CA HIS A 7 -17.35 -19.92 -9.86
C HIS A 7 -16.39 -20.77 -9.01
N PRO A 8 -15.27 -20.21 -8.55
CA PRO A 8 -14.40 -20.98 -7.68
C PRO A 8 -15.20 -21.37 -6.45
N ALA A 9 -15.81 -22.55 -6.54
CA ALA A 9 -16.68 -23.06 -5.51
C ALA A 9 -15.93 -23.58 -4.29
N SER A 10 -14.62 -23.30 -4.24
CA SER A 10 -13.86 -23.62 -3.06
C SER A 10 -13.34 -22.32 -2.50
N PRO A 11 -13.84 -21.87 -1.35
CA PRO A 11 -13.12 -20.87 -0.61
C PRO A 11 -11.71 -21.39 -0.47
N LEU A 12 -10.73 -20.57 -0.81
CA LEU A 12 -9.35 -20.85 -0.44
C LEU A 12 -9.39 -21.29 1.02
N ALA A 13 -8.80 -22.43 1.33
CA ALA A 13 -8.93 -23.08 2.64
C ALA A 13 -8.58 -22.15 3.80
N ARG A 14 -7.81 -21.09 3.55
CA ARG A 14 -7.55 -19.99 4.48
C ARG A 14 -7.48 -18.71 3.67
N ALA A 15 -8.40 -17.80 3.92
CA ALA A 15 -8.34 -16.46 3.33
C ALA A 15 -7.17 -15.70 3.96
N GLY A 16 -6.31 -15.13 3.12
CA GLY A 16 -5.31 -14.17 3.55
C GLY A 16 -5.92 -12.81 3.91
N PRO A 17 -5.10 -11.89 4.41
CA PRO A 17 -5.58 -10.53 4.68
C PRO A 17 -6.01 -9.85 3.39
N PRO A 18 -6.96 -8.90 3.46
CA PRO A 18 -7.38 -8.16 2.28
C PRO A 18 -6.25 -7.24 1.79
N VAL A 19 -6.23 -7.00 0.49
CA VAL A 19 -5.40 -5.94 -0.09
C VAL A 19 -5.99 -4.59 0.33
N ASP A 20 -5.23 -3.82 1.08
CA ASP A 20 -5.64 -2.50 1.51
C ASP A 20 -5.49 -1.48 0.38
N HIS A 21 -4.34 -1.45 -0.24
CA HIS A 21 -4.07 -0.54 -1.35
C HIS A 21 -2.91 -1.02 -2.22
N LEU A 22 -2.84 -0.40 -3.40
CA LEU A 22 -1.69 -0.48 -4.30
C LEU A 22 -1.00 0.87 -4.27
N GLY A 23 0.30 0.89 -4.01
CA GLY A 23 1.11 2.11 -4.05
C GLY A 23 1.61 2.37 -5.45
N ILE A 24 1.38 3.58 -5.95
CA ILE A 24 1.79 4.02 -7.28
C ILE A 24 2.68 5.25 -7.14
N ALA A 25 3.92 5.13 -7.58
CA ALA A 25 4.87 6.24 -7.55
C ALA A 25 4.61 7.18 -8.72
N VAL A 26 4.46 8.46 -8.45
CA VAL A 26 4.23 9.50 -9.46
C VAL A 26 5.17 10.68 -9.24
N ALA A 27 5.57 11.34 -10.32
CA ALA A 27 6.39 12.54 -10.24
C ALA A 27 5.56 13.73 -9.75
N SER A 28 4.27 13.77 -10.11
CA SER A 28 3.37 14.88 -9.78
C SER A 28 1.95 14.37 -9.58
N LEU A 29 1.42 14.56 -8.37
CA LEU A 29 0.01 14.24 -8.06
C LEU A 29 -0.94 15.05 -8.93
N SER A 30 -0.64 16.34 -9.16
CA SER A 30 -1.51 17.23 -9.92
C SER A 30 -1.62 16.84 -11.40
N VAL A 31 -0.65 16.14 -11.93
CA VAL A 31 -0.66 15.63 -13.31
C VAL A 31 -1.28 14.24 -13.37
N SER A 32 -0.88 13.34 -12.50
CA SER A 32 -1.24 11.91 -12.60
C SER A 32 -2.64 11.61 -12.07
N VAL A 33 -3.02 12.15 -10.91
CA VAL A 33 -4.29 11.82 -10.26
C VAL A 33 -5.51 12.15 -11.13
N PRO A 34 -5.59 13.30 -11.81
CA PRO A 34 -6.73 13.57 -12.68
C PRO A 34 -6.94 12.55 -13.81
N LEU A 35 -5.87 11.92 -14.29
CA LEU A 35 -5.98 10.86 -15.31
C LEU A 35 -6.76 9.66 -14.77
N TRP A 36 -6.45 9.27 -13.54
CA TRP A 36 -7.11 8.15 -12.87
C TRP A 36 -8.53 8.50 -12.45
N GLU A 37 -8.76 9.72 -11.98
CA GLU A 37 -10.11 10.18 -11.62
C GLU A 37 -11.05 10.10 -12.82
N ARG A 38 -10.59 10.55 -13.98
CA ARG A 38 -11.39 10.48 -15.20
C ARG A 38 -11.61 9.03 -15.66
N ALA A 39 -10.56 8.22 -15.60
CA ALA A 39 -10.65 6.82 -16.05
C ALA A 39 -11.60 5.99 -15.17
N LEU A 40 -11.62 6.24 -13.87
CA LEU A 40 -12.39 5.46 -12.91
C LEU A 40 -13.70 6.13 -12.47
N GLY A 41 -13.95 7.36 -12.90
CA GLY A 41 -15.19 8.07 -12.58
C GLY A 41 -15.35 8.40 -11.10
N THR A 42 -14.24 8.71 -10.42
CA THR A 42 -14.24 8.99 -8.98
C THR A 42 -13.29 10.14 -8.65
N THR A 43 -13.32 10.60 -7.43
CA THR A 43 -12.50 11.72 -6.95
C THR A 43 -11.57 11.23 -5.86
N ALA A 44 -10.30 11.60 -5.96
CA ALA A 44 -9.29 11.25 -4.97
C ALA A 44 -9.47 12.08 -3.68
N SER A 45 -8.93 11.56 -2.59
CA SER A 45 -8.86 12.25 -1.30
C SER A 45 -8.00 13.51 -1.40
N GLU A 46 -8.13 14.40 -0.40
CA GLU A 46 -7.22 15.54 -0.26
C GLU A 46 -5.78 15.06 -0.07
N PRO A 47 -4.80 15.85 -0.52
CA PRO A 47 -3.39 15.50 -0.32
C PRO A 47 -3.03 15.45 1.16
N GLU A 48 -2.19 14.50 1.52
CA GLU A 48 -1.66 14.37 2.88
C GLU A 48 -0.14 14.18 2.79
N VAL A 49 0.61 14.86 3.67
CA VAL A 49 2.06 14.66 3.79
C VAL A 49 2.35 13.59 4.83
N VAL A 50 3.09 12.57 4.44
CA VAL A 50 3.58 11.51 5.34
C VAL A 50 5.07 11.76 5.57
N ALA A 51 5.37 12.47 6.65
CA ALA A 51 6.73 12.94 6.93
C ALA A 51 7.74 11.79 7.09
N SER A 52 7.32 10.68 7.72
CA SER A 52 8.19 9.52 7.94
C SER A 52 8.67 8.87 6.64
N GLN A 53 7.93 9.06 5.56
CA GLN A 53 8.25 8.50 4.23
C GLN A 53 8.70 9.56 3.24
N LYS A 54 8.65 10.84 3.61
CA LYS A 54 8.97 12.00 2.75
C LYS A 54 8.17 11.98 1.45
N VAL A 55 6.86 11.75 1.58
CA VAL A 55 5.93 11.73 0.45
C VAL A 55 4.70 12.57 0.75
N ARG A 56 4.07 13.05 -0.34
CA ARG A 56 2.71 13.55 -0.35
C ARG A 56 1.85 12.50 -1.06
N VAL A 57 0.72 12.17 -0.46
CA VAL A 57 -0.13 11.09 -0.97
C VAL A 57 -1.55 11.56 -1.22
N ARG A 58 -2.22 10.94 -2.18
CA ARG A 58 -3.66 10.99 -2.37
C ARG A 58 -4.17 9.57 -2.58
N PHE A 59 -5.36 9.29 -2.09
CA PHE A 59 -6.01 8.00 -2.22
C PHE A 59 -7.19 8.08 -3.16
N LEU A 60 -7.38 7.03 -3.94
CA LEU A 60 -8.53 6.90 -4.82
C LEU A 60 -9.16 5.53 -4.56
N SER A 61 -10.46 5.54 -4.26
CA SER A 61 -11.19 4.29 -4.01
C SER A 61 -11.44 3.52 -5.30
N ALA A 62 -11.17 2.24 -5.28
CA ALA A 62 -11.39 1.33 -6.42
C ALA A 62 -12.03 0.05 -5.89
N GLY A 63 -13.36 0.09 -5.69
CA GLY A 63 -14.09 -1.02 -5.07
C GLY A 63 -13.66 -1.22 -3.62
N GLY A 64 -13.32 -2.45 -3.24
CA GLY A 64 -12.90 -2.78 -1.89
C GLY A 64 -11.45 -2.45 -1.56
N THR A 65 -10.71 -1.85 -2.49
CA THR A 65 -9.32 -1.47 -2.28
C THR A 65 -9.09 -0.01 -2.66
N HIS A 66 -7.87 0.48 -2.46
CA HIS A 66 -7.51 1.86 -2.79
C HIS A 66 -6.27 1.89 -3.67
N LEU A 67 -6.15 2.94 -4.47
CA LEU A 67 -4.89 3.32 -5.10
C LEU A 67 -4.29 4.45 -4.27
N GLU A 68 -3.04 4.30 -3.85
CA GLU A 68 -2.30 5.33 -3.16
C GLU A 68 -1.26 5.91 -4.10
N PHE A 69 -1.40 7.19 -4.44
CA PHE A 69 -0.44 7.88 -5.31
C PHE A 69 0.57 8.61 -4.43
N LEU A 70 1.85 8.34 -4.67
CA LEU A 70 2.95 8.83 -3.84
C LEU A 70 3.86 9.74 -4.66
N GLU A 71 3.93 11.00 -4.24
CA GLU A 71 4.83 12.01 -4.82
C GLU A 71 5.92 12.33 -3.78
N PRO A 72 7.21 12.31 -4.15
CA PRO A 72 8.26 12.61 -3.18
C PRO A 72 8.26 14.08 -2.77
N THR A 73 8.53 14.35 -1.48
CA THR A 73 8.67 15.70 -0.96
C THR A 73 10.13 16.12 -0.79
N ALA A 74 11.07 15.20 -1.02
CA ALA A 74 12.50 15.46 -0.91
C ALA A 74 13.29 14.55 -1.85
N PRO A 75 14.48 15.00 -2.32
CA PRO A 75 15.29 14.20 -3.25
C PRO A 75 15.79 12.87 -2.67
N ASP A 76 15.92 12.79 -1.35
CA ASP A 76 16.37 11.57 -0.66
C ASP A 76 15.24 10.64 -0.26
N ALA A 77 13.99 10.95 -0.62
CA ALA A 77 12.87 10.05 -0.39
C ALA A 77 13.05 8.73 -1.14
N THR A 78 12.60 7.63 -0.53
CA THR A 78 12.64 6.31 -1.19
C THR A 78 11.89 6.34 -2.54
N ILE A 79 10.76 7.04 -2.59
CA ILE A 79 9.98 7.20 -3.82
C ILE A 79 10.76 8.00 -4.88
N ALA A 80 11.53 9.03 -4.49
CA ALA A 80 12.36 9.78 -5.44
C ALA A 80 13.41 8.87 -6.09
N LYS A 81 14.04 8.01 -5.31
CA LYS A 81 15.01 7.04 -5.81
C LYS A 81 14.37 6.00 -6.73
N PHE A 82 13.17 5.56 -6.39
CA PHE A 82 12.40 4.64 -7.24
C PHE A 82 12.08 5.27 -8.59
N LEU A 83 11.58 6.51 -8.60
CA LEU A 83 11.25 7.24 -9.84
C LEU A 83 12.50 7.43 -10.71
N GLU A 84 13.64 7.72 -10.11
CA GLU A 84 14.90 7.88 -10.84
C GLU A 84 15.33 6.58 -11.51
N LYS A 85 15.18 5.44 -10.83
CA LYS A 85 15.64 4.15 -11.34
C LYS A 85 14.64 3.47 -12.27
N ARG A 86 13.35 3.59 -12.00
CA ARG A 86 12.30 2.82 -12.67
C ARG A 86 11.24 3.67 -13.36
N GLY A 87 11.18 4.97 -13.07
CA GLY A 87 10.11 5.83 -13.55
C GLY A 87 8.82 5.65 -12.77
N GLU A 88 7.75 6.23 -13.26
CA GLU A 88 6.43 6.14 -12.64
C GLU A 88 5.85 4.73 -12.79
N GLY A 89 5.11 4.29 -11.78
CA GLY A 89 4.42 3.00 -11.84
C GLY A 89 4.17 2.38 -10.47
N LEU A 90 3.78 1.12 -10.47
CA LEU A 90 3.51 0.36 -9.25
C LEU A 90 4.76 0.27 -8.40
N HIS A 91 4.61 0.61 -7.12
CA HIS A 91 5.70 0.62 -6.14
C HIS A 91 5.56 -0.49 -5.11
N HIS A 92 4.36 -0.69 -4.55
CA HIS A 92 4.14 -1.71 -3.52
C HIS A 92 2.69 -2.17 -3.48
N VAL A 93 2.49 -3.30 -2.83
CA VAL A 93 1.16 -3.80 -2.43
C VAL A 93 1.08 -3.78 -0.90
N ALA A 94 -0.06 -3.33 -0.38
CA ALA A 94 -0.28 -3.28 1.06
C ALA A 94 -1.43 -4.19 1.47
N PHE A 95 -1.23 -4.91 2.56
CA PHE A 95 -2.23 -5.79 3.16
C PHE A 95 -2.67 -5.24 4.51
N HIS A 96 -3.98 -5.28 4.75
CA HIS A 96 -4.55 -4.88 6.04
C HIS A 96 -4.47 -6.03 7.03
N VAL A 97 -3.90 -5.76 8.21
CA VAL A 97 -3.81 -6.75 9.29
C VAL A 97 -4.37 -6.17 10.58
N PRO A 98 -4.98 -7.00 11.44
CA PRO A 98 -5.55 -6.51 12.70
C PRO A 98 -4.51 -6.17 13.76
N ASP A 99 -3.34 -6.80 13.72
CA ASP A 99 -2.26 -6.60 14.69
C ASP A 99 -0.91 -6.64 13.97
N LEU A 100 -0.35 -5.45 13.72
CA LEU A 100 0.88 -5.31 12.93
C LEU A 100 2.09 -5.87 13.67
N ARG A 101 2.19 -5.66 15.00
CA ARG A 101 3.32 -6.20 15.78
C ARG A 101 3.33 -7.72 15.74
N ALA A 102 2.17 -8.34 15.89
CA ALA A 102 2.03 -9.79 15.80
C ALA A 102 2.43 -10.28 14.41
N LYS A 103 2.01 -9.57 13.35
CA LYS A 103 2.38 -9.93 11.97
C LYS A 103 3.89 -9.83 11.75
N LEU A 104 4.54 -8.80 12.24
CA LEU A 104 6.00 -8.64 12.10
C LEU A 104 6.74 -9.76 12.85
N SER A 105 6.29 -10.14 14.04
CA SER A 105 6.85 -11.26 14.80
C SER A 105 6.71 -12.58 14.05
N GLU A 106 5.55 -12.83 13.47
CA GLU A 106 5.28 -14.02 12.66
C GLU A 106 6.20 -14.09 11.45
N LEU A 107 6.34 -12.98 10.70
CA LEU A 107 7.21 -12.92 9.53
C LEU A 107 8.68 -13.12 9.92
N SER A 108 9.14 -12.51 11.01
CA SER A 108 10.49 -12.70 11.50
C SER A 108 10.77 -14.16 11.88
N ALA A 109 9.80 -14.81 12.53
CA ALA A 109 9.92 -16.23 12.90
C ALA A 109 9.99 -17.14 11.66
N GLN A 110 9.37 -16.72 10.55
CA GLN A 110 9.43 -17.43 9.27
C GLN A 110 10.71 -17.14 8.48
N GLY A 111 11.59 -16.28 8.99
CA GLY A 111 12.83 -15.90 8.32
C GLY A 111 12.67 -14.84 7.24
N ALA A 112 11.52 -14.16 7.16
CA ALA A 112 11.31 -13.10 6.20
C ALA A 112 12.16 -11.86 6.56
N ARG A 113 12.82 -11.28 5.55
CA ARG A 113 13.59 -10.05 5.74
C ARG A 113 12.64 -8.85 5.82
N LEU A 114 12.67 -8.15 6.93
CA LEU A 114 11.87 -6.95 7.14
C LEU A 114 12.72 -5.69 6.93
N ILE A 115 12.11 -4.65 6.32
CA ILE A 115 12.69 -3.30 6.27
C ILE A 115 12.42 -2.62 7.61
N ASP A 116 11.16 -2.68 8.07
CA ASP A 116 10.76 -2.12 9.36
C ASP A 116 10.56 -3.24 10.37
N LEU A 117 11.33 -3.19 11.46
CA LEU A 117 11.20 -4.14 12.56
C LEU A 117 10.09 -3.71 13.52
N GLU A 118 9.75 -2.43 13.52
CA GLU A 118 8.71 -1.82 14.36
C GLU A 118 7.74 -1.03 13.48
N PRO A 119 6.46 -0.95 13.86
CA PRO A 119 5.48 -0.11 13.16
C PRO A 119 5.88 1.36 13.14
N ARG A 120 5.59 2.02 12.02
CA ARG A 120 5.75 3.47 11.84
C ARG A 120 4.39 4.11 11.56
N LYS A 121 4.28 5.41 11.79
CA LYS A 121 3.10 6.17 11.36
C LYS A 121 3.12 6.36 9.85
N GLY A 122 2.03 5.95 9.21
CA GLY A 122 1.75 6.21 7.80
C GLY A 122 0.62 7.21 7.61
N ALA A 123 0.06 7.22 6.42
CA ALA A 123 -1.07 8.08 6.08
C ALA A 123 -2.30 7.77 6.96
N ARG A 124 -3.12 8.76 7.19
CA ARG A 124 -4.37 8.67 7.96
C ARG A 124 -4.17 8.17 9.40
N GLY A 125 -2.99 8.43 9.98
CA GLY A 125 -2.65 8.01 11.33
C GLY A 125 -2.52 6.50 11.52
N ARG A 126 -2.51 5.73 10.44
CA ARG A 126 -2.40 4.28 10.48
C ARG A 126 -0.96 3.86 10.77
N LEU A 127 -0.81 2.64 11.29
CA LEU A 127 0.51 2.04 11.50
C LEU A 127 0.89 1.21 10.28
N VAL A 128 2.13 1.35 9.84
CA VAL A 128 2.64 0.66 8.66
C VAL A 128 4.01 0.04 8.92
N ALA A 129 4.32 -1.01 8.17
CA ALA A 129 5.66 -1.60 8.14
C ALA A 129 5.89 -2.28 6.81
N PHE A 130 7.11 -2.18 6.29
CA PHE A 130 7.50 -2.79 5.02
C PHE A 130 8.36 -4.01 5.22
N ALA A 131 8.09 -5.05 4.42
CA ALA A 131 8.95 -6.20 4.25
C ALA A 131 9.78 -6.02 2.97
N HIS A 132 11.04 -6.46 3.04
CA HIS A 132 11.95 -6.34 1.91
C HIS A 132 11.45 -7.17 0.71
N PRO A 133 11.62 -6.67 -0.54
CA PRO A 133 11.17 -7.41 -1.72
C PRO A 133 11.67 -8.85 -1.79
N SER A 134 12.86 -9.14 -1.28
CA SER A 134 13.41 -10.51 -1.27
C SER A 134 12.57 -11.50 -0.46
N ALA A 135 11.75 -11.03 0.47
CA ALA A 135 10.88 -11.90 1.26
C ALA A 135 9.71 -12.45 0.43
N PHE A 136 9.32 -11.75 -0.63
CA PHE A 136 8.12 -12.06 -1.41
C PHE A 136 8.38 -12.07 -2.93
N GLY A 137 9.51 -12.61 -3.33
CA GLY A 137 9.80 -12.83 -4.76
C GLY A 137 10.00 -11.56 -5.57
N GLY A 138 10.45 -10.48 -4.95
CA GLY A 138 10.74 -9.21 -5.63
C GLY A 138 9.66 -8.14 -5.47
N VAL A 139 8.60 -8.41 -4.71
CA VAL A 139 7.50 -7.46 -4.49
C VAL A 139 7.69 -6.74 -3.16
N LEU A 140 7.86 -5.42 -3.19
CA LEU A 140 7.84 -4.61 -1.97
C LEU A 140 6.45 -4.70 -1.35
N THR A 141 6.37 -5.18 -0.11
CA THR A 141 5.10 -5.47 0.55
C THR A 141 4.98 -4.67 1.84
N GLU A 142 3.84 -4.00 2.00
CA GLU A 142 3.49 -3.22 3.19
C GLU A 142 2.42 -3.95 3.97
N PHE A 143 2.46 -3.85 5.29
CA PHE A 143 1.38 -4.28 6.17
C PHE A 143 0.86 -3.07 6.92
N VAL A 144 -0.45 -2.95 7.00
CA VAL A 144 -1.14 -1.77 7.54
C VAL A 144 -2.12 -2.18 8.61
N GLN A 145 -2.08 -1.48 9.74
CA GLN A 145 -3.04 -1.61 10.82
C GLN A 145 -3.78 -0.28 10.98
N ASP A 146 -5.09 -0.33 11.17
CA ASP A 146 -5.86 0.88 11.41
C ASP A 146 -5.35 1.63 12.63
N ALA A 147 -5.49 2.95 12.62
CA ALA A 147 -5.20 3.77 13.78
C ALA A 147 -5.98 3.22 14.99
N PRO A 148 -5.37 3.22 16.20
CA PRO A 148 -6.11 2.86 17.40
C PRO A 148 -7.39 3.71 17.41
N SER A 149 -8.55 3.09 17.59
CA SER A 149 -9.79 3.83 17.80
C SER A 149 -9.52 4.79 18.94
N GLY A 150 -9.70 6.11 18.69
CA GLY A 150 -9.51 7.13 19.70
C GLY A 150 -10.55 6.95 20.80
N GLY A 151 -10.37 5.91 21.60
CA GLY A 151 -11.05 5.81 22.86
C GLY A 151 -10.61 6.99 23.71
N ALA A 152 -11.56 7.82 24.03
CA ALA A 152 -11.33 8.87 25.01
C ALA A 152 -10.74 8.27 26.28
#